data_90b5ea26dcc19d6c5fcaa87e1a0adbbc
#
_entry.id   90b5ea26dcc19d6c5fcaa87e1a0adbbc
#
_cell.length_a   1.000
_cell.length_b   1.000
_cell.length_c   1.000
_cell.angle_alpha   90.00
_cell.angle_beta   90.00
_cell.angle_gamma   90.00
#
_symmetry.space_group_name_H-M   'P 1'
#
loop_
_entity.id
_entity.type
_entity.pdbx_description
1 polymer ?
#
loop_
_entity_poly.entity_id
_entity_poly.type
_entity_poly.pdbx_seq_one_letter_code
_entity_poly.pdbx_strand_id
1 'polypeptide(L)'
;MLQITYSDRFKKHYKKLSPDEKNLFKRKLSLFAENPLHPSLRVKRIQSTTDLFEFSVNMDIRVIWFYEGDRLVALVDIGHHDILRNY
;
A
#
# COMPACT_ATOMS: atom_id res chain seq x y z
N MET A 1 -14.63 0.87 8.85
CA MET A 1 -13.27 0.31 8.67
C MET A 1 -13.21 -0.45 7.36
N LEU A 2 -12.13 -0.31 6.62
CA LEU A 2 -11.94 -1.01 5.35
C LEU A 2 -11.64 -2.49 5.56
N GLN A 3 -12.17 -3.32 4.67
CA GLN A 3 -11.71 -4.69 4.53
C GLN A 3 -10.54 -4.70 3.54
N ILE A 4 -9.51 -5.49 3.84
CA ILE A 4 -8.27 -5.45 3.09
C ILE A 4 -7.94 -6.85 2.60
N THR A 5 -7.68 -6.96 1.29
CA THR A 5 -7.19 -8.19 0.68
C THR A 5 -5.76 -7.98 0.21
N TYR A 6 -5.06 -9.07 -0.03
CA TYR A 6 -3.64 -9.05 -0.40
C TYR A 6 -3.43 -9.92 -1.62
N SER A 7 -2.72 -9.39 -2.62
CA SER A 7 -2.33 -10.19 -3.79
C SER A 7 -1.18 -11.12 -3.44
N ASP A 8 -0.97 -12.14 -4.28
CA ASP A 8 0.18 -13.03 -4.12
C ASP A 8 1.50 -12.29 -4.29
N ARG A 9 1.54 -11.32 -5.20
CA ARG A 9 2.72 -10.47 -5.40
C ARG A 9 3.02 -9.67 -4.15
N PHE A 10 2.00 -9.08 -3.52
CA PHE A 10 2.17 -8.35 -2.26
C PHE A 10 2.79 -9.26 -1.20
N LYS A 11 2.22 -10.44 -1.01
CA LYS A 11 2.71 -11.40 0.01
C LYS A 11 4.16 -11.79 -0.22
N LYS A 12 4.52 -12.03 -1.49
CA LYS A 12 5.89 -12.39 -1.88
C LYS A 12 6.88 -11.27 -1.54
N HIS A 13 6.55 -10.05 -1.90
CA HIS A 13 7.43 -8.90 -1.66
C HIS A 13 7.46 -8.50 -0.19
N TYR A 14 6.35 -8.65 0.51
CA TYR A 14 6.29 -8.36 1.94
C TYR A 14 7.32 -9.19 2.73
N LYS A 15 7.48 -10.45 2.36
CA LYS A 15 8.43 -11.34 3.04
C LYS A 15 9.87 -10.86 2.96
N LYS A 16 10.19 -10.03 1.98
CA LYS A 16 11.54 -9.49 1.78
C LYS A 16 11.83 -8.27 2.63
N LEU A 17 10.83 -7.71 3.29
CA LEU A 17 11.02 -6.55 4.14
C LEU A 17 11.74 -6.96 5.44
N SER A 18 12.51 -6.02 6.00
CA SER A 18 13.11 -6.21 7.31
C SER A 18 12.04 -6.22 8.41
N PRO A 19 12.35 -6.75 9.61
CA PRO A 19 11.40 -6.69 10.71
C PRO A 19 10.92 -5.28 11.05
N ASP A 20 11.82 -4.30 11.00
CA ASP A 20 11.47 -2.90 11.26
C ASP A 20 10.53 -2.35 10.20
N GLU A 21 10.77 -2.68 8.94
CA GLU A 21 9.90 -2.27 7.84
C GLU A 21 8.52 -2.89 7.96
N LYS A 22 8.46 -4.16 8.34
CA LYS A 22 7.18 -4.84 8.56
C LYS A 22 6.39 -4.21 9.71
N ASN A 23 7.06 -3.85 10.80
CA ASN A 23 6.40 -3.20 11.93
C ASN A 23 5.86 -1.83 11.54
N LEU A 24 6.63 -1.08 10.77
CA LEU A 24 6.21 0.23 10.29
C LEU A 24 5.00 0.11 9.36
N PHE A 25 5.02 -0.88 8.46
CA PHE A 25 3.87 -1.17 7.60
C PHE A 25 2.62 -1.45 8.42
N LYS A 26 2.72 -2.27 9.45
CA LYS A 26 1.56 -2.63 10.28
C LYS A 26 0.93 -1.41 10.93
N ARG A 27 1.74 -0.45 11.38
CA ARG A 27 1.23 0.81 11.94
C ARG A 27 0.49 1.63 10.88
N LYS A 28 1.08 1.74 9.71
CA LYS A 28 0.45 2.49 8.61
C LYS A 28 -0.81 1.80 8.11
N LEU A 29 -0.81 0.47 8.10
CA LEU A 29 -1.98 -0.29 7.71
C LEU A 29 -3.17 -0.05 8.64
N SER A 30 -2.94 0.00 9.95
CA SER A 30 -4.00 0.32 10.90
C SER A 30 -4.60 1.70 10.63
N LEU A 31 -3.75 2.67 10.36
CA LEU A 31 -4.18 4.01 10.02
C LEU A 31 -4.97 4.03 8.71
N PHE A 32 -4.46 3.33 7.70
CA PHE A 32 -5.09 3.23 6.39
C PHE A 32 -6.47 2.59 6.48
N ALA A 33 -6.62 1.54 7.28
CA ALA A 33 -7.90 0.84 7.45
C ALA A 33 -8.97 1.76 8.05
N GLU A 34 -8.58 2.68 8.92
CA GLU A 34 -9.51 3.62 9.54
C GLU A 34 -9.79 4.83 8.64
N ASN A 35 -8.74 5.34 8.00
CA ASN A 35 -8.85 6.54 7.16
C ASN A 35 -7.82 6.47 6.04
N PRO A 36 -8.20 5.94 4.87
CA PRO A 36 -7.26 5.78 3.76
C PRO A 36 -6.74 7.11 3.19
N LEU A 37 -7.37 8.21 3.53
CA LEU A 37 -6.95 9.53 3.06
C LEU A 37 -6.21 10.33 4.13
N HIS A 38 -5.79 9.69 5.22
CA HIS A 38 -5.03 10.38 6.26
C HIS A 38 -3.76 11.00 5.67
N PRO A 39 -3.46 12.27 6.00
CA PRO A 39 -2.32 12.97 5.37
C PRO A 39 -0.97 12.27 5.51
N SER A 40 -0.74 11.57 6.62
CA SER A 40 0.55 10.90 6.84
C SER A 40 0.80 9.73 5.89
N LEU A 41 -0.24 9.22 5.22
CA LEU A 41 -0.11 8.14 4.25
C LEU A 41 0.36 8.65 2.88
N ARG A 42 0.19 9.94 2.61
CA ARG A 42 0.56 10.56 1.33
C ARG A 42 -0.01 9.80 0.14
N VAL A 43 -1.29 9.50 0.20
CA VAL A 43 -1.96 8.77 -0.86
C VAL A 43 -1.90 9.56 -2.16
N LYS A 44 -1.51 8.88 -3.23
CA LYS A 44 -1.47 9.44 -4.58
C LYS A 44 -2.00 8.43 -5.57
N ARG A 45 -2.65 8.94 -6.61
CA ARG A 45 -3.01 8.12 -7.75
C ARG A 45 -1.78 7.90 -8.61
N ILE A 46 -1.58 6.69 -9.11
CA ILE A 46 -0.48 6.39 -10.02
C ILE A 46 -0.88 6.88 -11.41
N GLN A 47 -0.16 7.86 -11.94
CA GLN A 47 -0.56 8.60 -13.13
C GLN A 47 -0.68 7.76 -14.39
N SER A 48 0.12 6.71 -14.49
CA SER A 48 0.08 5.83 -15.67
C SER A 48 -1.09 4.86 -15.65
N THR A 49 -1.94 4.91 -14.63
CA THR A 49 -3.08 4.01 -14.45
C THR A 49 -4.36 4.80 -14.22
N THR A 50 -5.51 4.12 -14.34
CA THR A 50 -6.80 4.75 -14.08
C THR A 50 -7.30 4.55 -12.67
N ASP A 51 -6.90 3.46 -12.00
CA ASP A 51 -7.49 3.05 -10.73
C ASP A 51 -6.49 2.63 -9.66
N LEU A 52 -5.20 2.64 -9.94
CA LEU A 52 -4.19 2.30 -8.95
C LEU A 52 -3.75 3.53 -8.16
N PHE A 53 -3.52 3.28 -6.87
CA PHE A 53 -3.05 4.29 -5.93
C PHE A 53 -1.81 3.78 -5.22
N GLU A 54 -1.08 4.69 -4.60
CA GLU A 54 0.01 4.35 -3.70
C GLU A 54 -0.19 5.02 -2.36
N PHE A 55 0.29 4.39 -1.29
CA PHE A 55 0.51 5.10 -0.04
C PHE A 55 1.92 4.84 0.47
N SER A 56 2.42 5.77 1.29
CA SER A 56 3.78 5.71 1.82
C SER A 56 3.80 5.06 3.18
N VAL A 57 4.62 4.04 3.35
CA VAL A 57 4.94 3.47 4.66
C VAL A 57 5.98 4.35 5.35
N ASN A 58 7.01 4.72 4.59
CA ASN A 58 8.02 5.70 4.96
C ASN A 58 8.48 6.41 3.69
N MET A 59 9.61 7.08 3.71
CA MET A 59 10.09 7.80 2.53
C MET A 59 10.48 6.87 1.37
N ASP A 60 10.77 5.62 1.67
CA ASP A 60 11.29 4.67 0.69
C ASP A 60 10.26 3.62 0.29
N ILE A 61 9.44 3.14 1.23
CA ILE A 61 8.52 2.03 0.98
C ILE A 61 7.15 2.53 0.58
N ARG A 62 6.64 1.97 -0.52
CA ARG A 62 5.33 2.28 -1.07
C ARG A 62 4.47 1.04 -1.15
N VAL A 63 3.16 1.21 -0.95
CA VAL A 63 2.16 0.16 -1.14
C VAL A 63 1.28 0.56 -2.33
N ILE A 64 1.11 -0.36 -3.26
CA ILE A 64 0.24 -0.17 -4.43
C ILE A 64 -1.10 -0.84 -4.12
N TRP A 65 -2.18 -0.12 -4.34
CA TRP A 65 -3.51 -0.60 -3.96
C TRP A 65 -4.60 -0.02 -4.84
N PHE A 66 -5.78 -0.65 -4.79
CA PHE A 66 -6.96 -0.09 -5.47
C PHE A 66 -8.23 -0.47 -4.70
N TYR A 67 -9.33 0.23 -5.01
CA TYR A 67 -10.64 -0.10 -4.46
C TYR A 67 -11.27 -1.23 -5.25
N GLU A 68 -11.61 -2.33 -4.58
CA GLU A 68 -12.40 -3.41 -5.17
C GLU A 68 -13.90 -3.19 -4.96
N GLY A 69 -14.28 -2.38 -4.00
CA GLY A 69 -15.66 -2.04 -3.68
C GLY A 69 -15.69 -0.91 -2.68
N ASP A 70 -16.86 -0.58 -2.16
CA ASP A 70 -17.05 0.60 -1.30
C ASP A 70 -16.14 0.60 -0.08
N ARG A 71 -15.99 -0.54 0.56
CA ARG A 71 -15.16 -0.68 1.77
C ARG A 71 -14.17 -1.81 1.65
N LEU A 72 -13.85 -2.20 0.43
CA LEU A 72 -12.92 -3.29 0.16
C LEU A 72 -11.80 -2.77 -0.71
N VAL A 73 -10.56 -2.93 -0.23
CA VAL A 73 -9.37 -2.55 -0.98
C VAL A 73 -8.46 -3.76 -1.15
N ALA A 74 -7.77 -3.77 -2.27
CA ALA A 74 -6.75 -4.79 -2.56
C ALA A 74 -5.38 -4.15 -2.49
N LEU A 75 -4.50 -4.72 -1.69
CA LEU A 75 -3.08 -4.36 -1.70
C LEU A 75 -2.39 -5.24 -2.73
N VAL A 76 -1.91 -4.59 -3.78
CA VAL A 76 -1.39 -5.26 -4.97
C VAL A 76 0.09 -5.56 -4.85
N ASP A 77 0.84 -4.63 -4.26
CA ASP A 77 2.28 -4.75 -4.17
C ASP A 77 2.83 -3.89 -3.06
N ILE A 78 4.02 -4.22 -2.59
CA ILE A 78 4.75 -3.44 -1.61
C ILE A 78 6.24 -3.55 -1.93
N GLY A 79 6.97 -2.45 -1.79
CA GLY A 79 8.40 -2.45 -2.02
C GLY A 79 8.97 -1.06 -1.91
N HIS A 80 10.25 -0.94 -2.25
CA HIS A 80 10.94 0.33 -2.27
C HIS A 80 10.42 1.20 -3.41
N HIS A 81 10.71 2.48 -3.35
CA HIS A 81 10.16 3.48 -4.26
C HIS A 81 10.28 3.10 -5.75
N ASP A 82 11.30 2.36 -6.12
CA ASP A 82 11.53 1.95 -7.50
C ASP A 82 10.48 0.97 -8.04
N ILE A 83 9.67 0.35 -7.19
CA ILE A 83 8.58 -0.52 -7.67
C ILE A 83 7.58 0.26 -8.53
N LEU A 84 7.50 1.57 -8.34
CA LEU A 84 6.58 2.42 -9.10
C LEU A 84 6.88 2.39 -10.59
N ARG A 85 8.10 2.03 -10.99
CA ARG A 85 8.47 1.89 -12.39
C ARG A 85 7.70 0.78 -13.12
N ASN A 86 7.15 -0.17 -12.37
CA ASN A 86 6.40 -1.30 -12.94
C ASN A 86 4.93 -0.95 -13.20
N TYR A 87 4.54 0.25 -12.83
CA TYR A 87 3.14 0.71 -12.93
C TYR A 87 3.01 2.07 -13.64
#